data_770f300c835e7ea8421345a9c8dd9781
#
_entry.id   770f300c835e7ea8421345a9c8dd9781
#
_cell.length_a   1.000
_cell.length_b   1.000
_cell.length_c   1.000
_cell.angle_alpha   90.00
_cell.angle_beta   90.00
_cell.angle_gamma   90.00
#
_symmetry.space_group_name_H-M   'P 1'
#
loop_
_entity.id
_entity.type
_entity.pdbx_description
1 polymer ?
#
loop_
_entity_poly.entity_id
_entity_poly.type
_entity_poly.pdbx_seq_one_letter_code
_entity_poly.pdbx_strand_id
1 'polypeptide(L)'
;MIPFILRKQLDSNRFNEYLLTANTTNQFTNYGYAVQLLEERARTMLKIDDSKAVIATCNGTDALNAIIHGLNTYEKITHRVSTQAFTFPSNNIGAAEGSIITDLTPLCNIDLDNPYVVKYSDLVIVTNIFGHLQNINEITSKIGNKKLIFDNAATPYSFWEGTNSCNIGAASYISLHHTKPIGFGEGGLA
;
A
#
# COMPACT_ATOMS: atom_id res chain seq x y z
N MET A 1 10.37 14.97 -23.99
CA MET A 1 9.50 13.80 -23.67
C MET A 1 9.74 13.42 -22.22
N ILE A 2 8.71 13.30 -21.41
CA ILE A 2 8.82 12.83 -20.02
C ILE A 2 8.80 11.31 -20.06
N PRO A 3 9.85 10.60 -19.58
CA PRO A 3 9.85 9.15 -19.59
C PRO A 3 8.83 8.59 -18.57
N PHE A 4 8.15 7.52 -18.93
CA PHE A 4 7.21 6.83 -18.02
C PHE A 4 7.93 6.25 -16.79
N ILE A 5 9.12 5.73 -16.98
CA ILE A 5 9.99 5.26 -15.90
C ILE A 5 11.20 6.15 -15.84
N LEU A 6 11.41 6.82 -14.72
CA LEU A 6 12.63 7.58 -14.47
C LEU A 6 13.82 6.64 -14.36
N ARG A 7 14.95 7.02 -14.99
CA ARG A 7 16.19 6.27 -14.81
C ARG A 7 16.62 6.37 -13.35
N LYS A 8 16.77 5.22 -12.71
CA LYS A 8 17.29 5.11 -11.35
C LYS A 8 18.71 4.59 -11.40
N GLN A 9 19.52 5.03 -10.46
CA GLN A 9 20.92 4.64 -10.39
C GLN A 9 21.21 4.12 -8.99
N LEU A 10 21.80 2.93 -8.92
CA LEU A 10 22.25 2.34 -7.67
C LEU A 10 23.45 3.11 -7.11
N ASP A 11 23.38 3.50 -5.86
CA ASP A 11 24.54 3.95 -5.10
C ASP A 11 25.31 2.71 -4.60
N SER A 12 26.35 2.33 -5.33
CA SER A 12 27.13 1.13 -5.03
C SER A 12 27.84 1.20 -3.68
N ASN A 13 28.20 2.39 -3.21
CA ASN A 13 28.87 2.55 -1.90
C ASN A 13 27.88 2.22 -0.77
N ARG A 14 26.68 2.80 -0.81
CA ARG A 14 25.62 2.49 0.18
C ARG A 14 25.19 1.03 0.12
N PHE A 15 25.08 0.46 -1.07
CA PHE A 15 24.77 -0.96 -1.21
C PHE A 15 25.81 -1.84 -0.53
N ASN A 16 27.10 -1.54 -0.75
CA ASN A 16 28.19 -2.27 -0.09
C ASN A 16 28.21 -2.09 1.43
N GLU A 17 27.88 -0.91 1.95
CA GLU A 17 27.75 -0.69 3.40
C GLU A 17 26.71 -1.62 4.03
N TYR A 18 25.53 -1.77 3.39
CA TYR A 18 24.49 -2.69 3.88
C TYR A 18 24.91 -4.14 3.83
N LEU A 19 25.61 -4.55 2.76
CA LEU A 19 26.17 -5.90 2.65
C LEU A 19 27.23 -6.17 3.70
N LEU A 20 28.11 -5.22 3.97
CA LEU A 20 29.16 -5.36 5.01
C LEU A 20 28.53 -5.56 6.39
N THR A 21 27.46 -4.84 6.71
CA THR A 21 26.76 -5.02 7.98
C THR A 21 26.11 -6.41 8.07
N ALA A 22 25.45 -6.86 6.99
CA ALA A 22 24.88 -8.21 6.94
C ALA A 22 25.98 -9.30 7.07
N ASN A 23 27.13 -9.10 6.42
CA ASN A 23 28.28 -9.99 6.53
C ASN A 23 28.83 -10.06 7.97
N THR A 24 28.94 -8.90 8.64
CA THR A 24 29.47 -8.83 10.00
C THR A 24 28.58 -9.55 10.99
N THR A 25 27.27 -9.42 10.85
CA THR A 25 26.27 -10.06 11.71
C THR A 25 25.94 -11.49 11.27
N ASN A 26 26.37 -11.89 10.07
CA ASN A 26 25.97 -13.13 9.40
C ASN A 26 24.45 -13.33 9.32
N GLN A 27 23.69 -12.23 9.20
CA GLN A 27 22.24 -12.24 9.15
C GLN A 27 21.73 -11.58 7.85
N PHE A 28 21.41 -12.40 6.86
CA PHE A 28 20.94 -11.98 5.55
C PHE A 28 19.42 -12.15 5.36
N THR A 29 18.77 -12.91 6.25
CA THR A 29 17.36 -13.30 6.17
C THR A 29 16.68 -13.17 7.52
N ASN A 30 15.39 -13.54 7.60
CA ASN A 30 14.64 -13.63 8.85
C ASN A 30 14.70 -12.34 9.69
N TYR A 31 14.25 -11.25 9.09
CA TYR A 31 14.23 -9.94 9.72
C TYR A 31 15.62 -9.40 10.05
N GLY A 32 16.55 -9.56 9.10
CA GLY A 32 17.92 -9.05 9.22
C GLY A 32 17.99 -7.52 9.15
N TYR A 33 19.20 -7.00 9.40
CA TYR A 33 19.47 -5.57 9.48
C TYR A 33 18.92 -4.74 8.31
N ALA A 34 19.05 -5.20 7.07
CA ALA A 34 18.61 -4.46 5.91
C ALA A 34 17.08 -4.26 5.88
N VAL A 35 16.31 -5.26 6.33
CA VAL A 35 14.84 -5.17 6.44
C VAL A 35 14.45 -4.18 7.53
N GLN A 36 15.04 -4.28 8.71
CA GLN A 36 14.78 -3.35 9.82
C GLN A 36 15.09 -1.91 9.43
N LEU A 37 16.22 -1.68 8.75
CA LEU A 37 16.60 -0.35 8.28
C LEU A 37 15.65 0.17 7.20
N LEU A 38 15.14 -0.70 6.31
CA LEU A 38 14.13 -0.31 5.31
C LEU A 38 12.86 0.18 5.98
N GLU A 39 12.34 -0.57 6.96
CA GLU A 39 11.11 -0.25 7.68
C GLU A 39 11.27 1.06 8.48
N GLU A 40 12.38 1.25 9.18
CA GLU A 40 12.69 2.48 9.91
C GLU A 40 12.77 3.70 8.99
N ARG A 41 13.48 3.57 7.87
CA ARG A 41 13.59 4.65 6.88
C ARG A 41 12.28 4.95 6.20
N ALA A 42 11.49 3.94 5.87
CA ALA A 42 10.17 4.12 5.30
C ALA A 42 9.25 4.86 6.28
N ARG A 43 9.24 4.49 7.56
CA ARG A 43 8.52 5.19 8.62
C ARG A 43 8.89 6.68 8.64
N THR A 44 10.17 6.99 8.70
CA THR A 44 10.66 8.37 8.78
C THR A 44 10.32 9.16 7.52
N MET A 45 10.61 8.59 6.34
CA MET A 45 10.45 9.23 5.05
C MET A 45 8.98 9.52 4.72
N LEU A 46 8.09 8.58 5.04
CA LEU A 46 6.66 8.69 4.79
C LEU A 46 5.90 9.34 5.96
N LYS A 47 6.60 9.68 7.05
CA LYS A 47 6.01 10.25 8.27
C LYS A 47 4.88 9.36 8.82
N ILE A 48 5.16 8.07 8.94
CA ILE A 48 4.18 7.10 9.46
C ILE A 48 4.05 7.26 10.97
N ASP A 49 2.82 7.36 11.44
CA ASP A 49 2.47 7.51 12.86
C ASP A 49 2.94 6.30 13.68
N ASP A 50 3.31 6.53 14.93
CA ASP A 50 3.77 5.48 15.85
C ASP A 50 2.69 4.43 16.18
N SER A 51 1.43 4.76 15.96
CA SER A 51 0.31 3.84 16.10
C SER A 51 0.21 2.80 14.99
N LYS A 52 0.99 2.94 13.91
CA LYS A 52 1.02 2.02 12.77
C LYS A 52 2.35 1.27 12.69
N ALA A 53 2.28 0.00 12.31
CA ALA A 53 3.47 -0.76 11.91
C ALA A 53 3.88 -0.42 10.47
N VAL A 54 5.14 -0.62 10.15
CA VAL A 54 5.64 -0.68 8.77
C VAL A 54 6.27 -2.04 8.60
N ILE A 55 5.83 -2.82 7.63
CA ILE A 55 6.25 -4.20 7.41
C ILE A 55 6.71 -4.36 5.96
N ALA A 56 7.97 -4.76 5.78
CA ALA A 56 8.52 -5.05 4.46
C ALA A 56 8.04 -6.41 3.94
N THR A 57 7.71 -6.45 2.66
CA THR A 57 7.25 -7.64 1.94
C THR A 57 7.99 -7.79 0.61
N CYS A 58 7.87 -8.94 -0.05
CA CYS A 58 8.57 -9.19 -1.30
C CYS A 58 8.00 -8.41 -2.50
N ASN A 59 6.76 -7.96 -2.43
CA ASN A 59 6.13 -7.08 -3.42
C ASN A 59 4.85 -6.43 -2.86
N GLY A 60 4.25 -5.51 -3.63
CA GLY A 60 3.02 -4.82 -3.20
C GLY A 60 1.79 -5.74 -3.10
N THR A 61 1.74 -6.81 -3.89
CA THR A 61 0.63 -7.80 -3.82
C THR A 61 0.68 -8.56 -2.50
N ASP A 62 1.86 -8.97 -2.06
CA ASP A 62 2.03 -9.64 -0.77
C ASP A 62 1.81 -8.69 0.40
N ALA A 63 2.12 -7.39 0.25
CA ALA A 63 1.73 -6.39 1.24
C ALA A 63 0.22 -6.34 1.43
N LEU A 64 -0.55 -6.27 0.34
CA LEU A 64 -2.02 -6.31 0.40
C LEU A 64 -2.53 -7.62 1.02
N ASN A 65 -2.01 -8.77 0.59
CA ASN A 65 -2.39 -10.08 1.14
C ASN A 65 -2.12 -10.14 2.65
N ALA A 66 -0.96 -9.66 3.10
CA ALA A 66 -0.61 -9.63 4.52
C ALA A 66 -1.59 -8.77 5.33
N ILE A 67 -1.97 -7.59 4.82
CA ILE A 67 -2.95 -6.71 5.46
C ILE A 67 -4.30 -7.42 5.59
N ILE A 68 -4.85 -7.96 4.50
CA ILE A 68 -6.19 -8.59 4.51
C ILE A 68 -6.19 -9.81 5.43
N HIS A 69 -5.18 -10.69 5.33
CA HIS A 69 -5.08 -11.86 6.21
C HIS A 69 -4.88 -11.46 7.67
N GLY A 70 -4.09 -10.42 7.93
CA GLY A 70 -3.90 -9.87 9.27
C GLY A 70 -5.20 -9.38 9.88
N LEU A 71 -5.97 -8.58 9.14
CA LEU A 71 -7.29 -8.09 9.57
C LEU A 71 -8.27 -9.24 9.80
N ASN A 72 -8.35 -10.21 8.87
CA ASN A 72 -9.22 -11.37 8.99
C ASN A 72 -8.90 -12.19 10.25
N THR A 73 -7.61 -12.40 10.51
CA THR A 73 -7.14 -13.17 11.67
C THR A 73 -7.43 -12.43 12.99
N TYR A 74 -7.14 -11.13 13.03
CA TYR A 74 -7.34 -10.32 14.23
C TYR A 74 -8.83 -10.20 14.61
N GLU A 75 -9.68 -9.96 13.63
CA GLU A 75 -11.12 -9.80 13.84
C GLU A 75 -11.89 -11.15 13.84
N LYS A 76 -11.21 -12.25 13.48
CA LYS A 76 -11.79 -13.61 13.38
C LYS A 76 -12.96 -13.69 12.41
N ILE A 77 -12.91 -12.93 11.34
CA ILE A 77 -13.89 -12.90 10.24
C ILE A 77 -13.17 -12.93 8.89
N THR A 78 -13.90 -13.26 7.84
CA THR A 78 -13.44 -13.09 6.47
C THR A 78 -14.12 -11.85 5.89
N HIS A 79 -13.36 -10.79 5.68
CA HIS A 79 -13.90 -9.56 5.11
C HIS A 79 -14.29 -9.76 3.64
N ARG A 80 -15.47 -9.26 3.29
CA ARG A 80 -15.87 -9.10 1.88
C ARG A 80 -15.29 -7.80 1.37
N VAL A 81 -14.43 -7.92 0.39
CA VAL A 81 -13.66 -6.80 -0.16
C VAL A 81 -14.43 -6.13 -1.28
N SER A 82 -14.31 -4.82 -1.41
CA SER A 82 -14.65 -4.09 -2.62
C SER A 82 -13.48 -3.23 -3.09
N THR A 83 -13.40 -3.02 -4.39
CA THR A 83 -12.35 -2.21 -5.02
C THR A 83 -12.87 -1.54 -6.29
N GLN A 84 -12.15 -0.54 -6.79
CA GLN A 84 -12.44 0.13 -8.04
C GLN A 84 -11.99 -0.67 -9.26
N ALA A 85 -12.68 -0.51 -10.39
CA ALA A 85 -12.41 -1.24 -11.64
C ALA A 85 -11.04 -0.87 -12.23
N PHE A 86 -10.67 0.41 -12.19
CA PHE A 86 -9.38 0.87 -12.68
C PHE A 86 -8.33 0.82 -11.58
N THR A 87 -7.69 -0.32 -11.45
CA THR A 87 -6.65 -0.61 -10.46
C THR A 87 -5.72 -1.69 -10.99
N PHE A 88 -4.66 -2.01 -10.24
CA PHE A 88 -3.80 -3.15 -10.56
C PHE A 88 -4.49 -4.47 -10.16
N PRO A 89 -4.30 -5.56 -10.91
CA PRO A 89 -4.99 -6.85 -10.67
C PRO A 89 -4.85 -7.42 -9.25
N SER A 90 -3.80 -7.03 -8.49
CA SER A 90 -3.64 -7.45 -7.10
C SER A 90 -4.86 -7.19 -6.21
N ASN A 91 -5.68 -6.20 -6.56
CA ASN A 91 -6.88 -5.85 -5.79
C ASN A 91 -8.05 -6.82 -6.01
N ASN A 92 -7.88 -7.85 -6.84
CA ASN A 92 -8.88 -8.88 -7.09
C ASN A 92 -8.28 -10.30 -7.21
N ILE A 93 -7.09 -10.51 -6.65
CA ILE A 93 -6.43 -11.83 -6.59
C ILE A 93 -5.95 -12.12 -5.16
N GLY A 94 -5.62 -13.37 -4.87
CA GLY A 94 -5.12 -13.79 -3.55
C GLY A 94 -6.15 -13.51 -2.45
N ALA A 95 -5.77 -12.80 -1.41
CA ALA A 95 -6.66 -12.47 -0.30
C ALA A 95 -7.82 -11.53 -0.68
N ALA A 96 -7.71 -10.83 -1.81
CA ALA A 96 -8.75 -9.97 -2.37
C ALA A 96 -9.58 -10.65 -3.47
N GLU A 97 -9.40 -11.96 -3.70
CA GLU A 97 -10.14 -12.69 -4.73
C GLU A 97 -11.66 -12.62 -4.49
N GLY A 98 -12.40 -12.40 -5.58
CA GLY A 98 -13.84 -12.24 -5.51
C GLY A 98 -14.32 -10.89 -4.98
N SER A 99 -13.43 -9.86 -4.98
CA SER A 99 -13.83 -8.49 -4.61
C SER A 99 -15.00 -7.99 -5.44
N ILE A 100 -15.88 -7.22 -4.79
CA ILE A 100 -16.93 -6.45 -5.46
C ILE A 100 -16.25 -5.31 -6.21
N ILE A 101 -16.33 -5.35 -7.54
CA ILE A 101 -15.72 -4.30 -8.38
C ILE A 101 -16.77 -3.23 -8.63
N THR A 102 -16.42 -1.97 -8.38
CA THR A 102 -17.23 -0.80 -8.71
C THR A 102 -16.53 0.07 -9.74
N ASP A 103 -17.31 0.84 -10.46
CA ASP A 103 -16.79 1.77 -11.47
C ASP A 103 -16.11 2.98 -10.81
N LEU A 104 -15.67 3.90 -11.62
CA LEU A 104 -15.09 5.19 -11.22
C LEU A 104 -16.04 6.31 -11.58
N THR A 105 -16.03 7.35 -10.78
CA THR A 105 -16.64 8.63 -11.14
C THR A 105 -15.85 9.28 -12.31
N PRO A 106 -16.42 10.27 -13.01
CA PRO A 106 -15.69 11.02 -14.04
C PRO A 106 -14.39 11.69 -13.54
N LEU A 107 -14.23 11.87 -12.23
CA LEU A 107 -13.03 12.40 -11.61
C LEU A 107 -12.02 11.30 -11.20
N CYS A 108 -12.19 10.08 -11.68
CA CYS A 108 -11.35 8.93 -11.34
C CYS A 108 -11.34 8.55 -9.86
N ASN A 109 -12.37 8.92 -9.11
CA ASN A 109 -12.59 8.44 -7.75
C ASN A 109 -13.39 7.14 -7.78
N ILE A 110 -13.21 6.29 -6.77
CA ILE A 110 -14.07 5.10 -6.60
C ILE A 110 -15.54 5.50 -6.52
N ASP A 111 -16.41 4.84 -7.26
CA ASP A 111 -17.86 5.07 -7.19
C ASP A 111 -18.46 4.37 -5.95
N LEU A 112 -18.62 5.15 -4.89
CA LEU A 112 -19.22 4.69 -3.63
C LEU A 112 -20.74 4.91 -3.57
N ASP A 113 -21.35 5.45 -4.63
CA ASP A 113 -22.80 5.51 -4.75
C ASP A 113 -23.39 4.19 -5.26
N ASN A 114 -22.51 3.26 -5.69
CA ASN A 114 -22.89 1.88 -5.96
C ASN A 114 -23.39 1.19 -4.68
N PRO A 115 -24.69 0.84 -4.60
CA PRO A 115 -25.28 0.29 -3.36
C PRO A 115 -24.68 -1.06 -2.97
N TYR A 116 -24.13 -1.82 -3.91
CA TYR A 116 -23.48 -3.11 -3.62
C TYR A 116 -22.21 -2.94 -2.79
N VAL A 117 -21.40 -1.91 -3.05
CA VAL A 117 -20.22 -1.59 -2.28
C VAL A 117 -20.57 -1.28 -0.84
N VAL A 118 -21.54 -0.38 -0.63
CA VAL A 118 -21.94 0.04 0.71
C VAL A 118 -22.64 -1.08 1.48
N LYS A 119 -23.46 -1.90 0.81
CA LYS A 119 -24.28 -2.90 1.47
C LYS A 119 -23.55 -4.22 1.75
N TYR A 120 -22.69 -4.65 0.85
CA TYR A 120 -22.16 -6.03 0.86
C TYR A 120 -20.67 -6.14 1.12
N SER A 121 -19.91 -5.06 1.22
CA SER A 121 -18.49 -5.12 1.61
C SER A 121 -18.29 -4.72 3.07
N ASP A 122 -17.28 -5.30 3.68
CA ASP A 122 -16.83 -5.00 5.04
C ASP A 122 -15.50 -4.22 5.00
N LEU A 123 -14.79 -4.33 3.87
CA LEU A 123 -13.50 -3.71 3.60
C LEU A 123 -13.50 -3.09 2.21
N VAL A 124 -13.02 -1.88 2.10
CA VAL A 124 -12.91 -1.13 0.83
C VAL A 124 -11.44 -0.84 0.54
N ILE A 125 -10.97 -1.24 -0.65
CA ILE A 125 -9.65 -0.89 -1.15
C ILE A 125 -9.80 0.27 -2.13
N VAL A 126 -9.15 1.38 -1.82
CA VAL A 126 -9.16 2.58 -2.65
C VAL A 126 -7.78 2.79 -3.25
N THR A 127 -7.67 2.75 -4.57
CA THR A 127 -6.41 2.98 -5.28
C THR A 127 -6.21 4.45 -5.59
N ASN A 128 -5.13 5.03 -5.10
CA ASN A 128 -4.67 6.37 -5.45
C ASN A 128 -3.87 6.30 -6.77
N ILE A 129 -4.51 6.64 -7.88
CA ILE A 129 -4.00 6.42 -9.23
C ILE A 129 -3.03 7.53 -9.62
N PHE A 130 -1.82 7.16 -10.05
CA PHE A 130 -0.84 8.07 -10.67
C PHE A 130 -0.56 9.38 -9.92
N GLY A 131 -0.56 9.35 -8.59
CA GLY A 131 -0.36 10.55 -7.77
C GLY A 131 -1.65 11.30 -7.43
N HIS A 132 -2.81 10.88 -7.95
CA HIS A 132 -4.10 11.45 -7.58
C HIS A 132 -4.59 10.85 -6.26
N LEU A 133 -4.68 11.68 -5.24
CA LEU A 133 -5.30 11.32 -3.97
C LEU A 133 -6.80 11.59 -4.04
N GLN A 134 -7.59 10.55 -3.79
CA GLN A 134 -9.05 10.67 -3.80
C GLN A 134 -9.55 11.48 -2.57
N ASN A 135 -10.77 12.00 -2.65
CA ASN A 135 -11.38 12.79 -1.58
C ASN A 135 -11.65 11.92 -0.34
N ILE A 136 -10.78 12.02 0.66
CA ILE A 136 -10.81 11.18 1.85
C ILE A 136 -12.06 11.44 2.69
N ASN A 137 -12.49 12.70 2.82
CA ASN A 137 -13.67 13.06 3.60
C ASN A 137 -14.94 12.45 2.99
N GLU A 138 -15.04 12.46 1.66
CA GLU A 138 -16.14 11.81 0.96
C GLU A 138 -16.12 10.29 1.15
N ILE A 139 -14.94 9.67 0.97
CA ILE A 139 -14.77 8.22 1.14
C ILE A 139 -15.19 7.81 2.54
N THR A 140 -14.62 8.41 3.58
CA THR A 140 -14.90 8.04 4.97
C THR A 140 -16.34 8.25 5.35
N SER A 141 -16.98 9.31 4.85
CA SER A 141 -18.40 9.58 5.07
C SER A 141 -19.29 8.49 4.45
N LYS A 142 -18.99 8.05 3.22
CA LYS A 142 -19.80 7.06 2.50
C LYS A 142 -19.59 5.63 2.99
N ILE A 143 -18.36 5.25 3.34
CA ILE A 143 -18.09 3.88 3.81
C ILE A 143 -18.49 3.65 5.27
N GLY A 144 -18.61 4.71 6.07
CA GLY A 144 -18.98 4.61 7.49
C GLY A 144 -17.95 3.80 8.30
N ASN A 145 -18.40 2.77 9.00
CA ASN A 145 -17.54 1.95 9.88
C ASN A 145 -16.78 0.83 9.16
N LYS A 146 -16.82 0.77 7.82
CA LYS A 146 -16.07 -0.24 7.07
C LYS A 146 -14.56 0.01 7.16
N LYS A 147 -13.79 -1.07 7.03
CA LYS A 147 -12.32 -0.95 6.93
C LYS A 147 -11.95 -0.30 5.61
N LEU A 148 -10.99 0.60 5.67
CA LEU A 148 -10.41 1.28 4.51
C LEU A 148 -8.96 0.89 4.37
N ILE A 149 -8.57 0.39 3.20
CA ILE A 149 -7.18 0.18 2.81
C ILE A 149 -6.88 1.11 1.64
N PHE A 150 -5.80 1.89 1.73
CA PHE A 150 -5.30 2.64 0.59
C PHE A 150 -4.26 1.84 -0.19
N ASP A 151 -4.53 1.66 -1.47
CA ASP A 151 -3.52 1.27 -2.45
C ASP A 151 -2.71 2.51 -2.85
N ASN A 152 -1.58 2.69 -2.19
CA ASN A 152 -0.60 3.74 -2.47
C ASN A 152 0.59 3.22 -3.29
N ALA A 153 0.42 2.10 -4.01
CA ALA A 153 1.51 1.45 -4.76
C ALA A 153 2.24 2.39 -5.74
N ALA A 154 1.54 3.39 -6.26
CA ALA A 154 2.11 4.41 -7.14
C ALA A 154 2.07 5.83 -6.55
N THR A 155 1.60 5.99 -5.31
CA THR A 155 1.26 7.30 -4.73
C THR A 155 1.71 7.43 -3.26
N PRO A 156 2.98 7.06 -2.93
CA PRO A 156 3.45 6.98 -1.55
C PRO A 156 3.59 8.34 -0.85
N TYR A 157 3.66 9.44 -1.61
CA TYR A 157 3.88 10.80 -1.10
C TYR A 157 2.66 11.70 -1.25
N SER A 158 1.49 11.18 -1.00
CA SER A 158 0.25 11.96 -1.06
C SER A 158 -0.22 12.35 0.32
N PHE A 159 -0.57 13.63 0.48
CA PHE A 159 -0.97 14.21 1.75
C PHE A 159 -2.37 14.79 1.65
N TRP A 160 -3.21 14.47 2.62
CA TRP A 160 -4.52 15.05 2.83
C TRP A 160 -4.48 15.88 4.12
N GLU A 161 -4.71 17.17 4.01
CA GLU A 161 -4.69 18.10 5.17
C GLU A 161 -3.42 17.94 6.03
N GLY A 162 -2.28 17.75 5.39
CA GLY A 162 -0.98 17.61 6.05
C GLY A 162 -0.63 16.18 6.52
N THR A 163 -1.57 15.24 6.46
CA THR A 163 -1.37 13.84 6.85
C THR A 163 -1.08 12.97 5.62
N ASN A 164 -0.03 12.16 5.66
CA ASN A 164 0.25 11.20 4.58
C ASN A 164 -0.89 10.19 4.49
N SER A 165 -1.33 9.89 3.26
CA SER A 165 -2.42 8.92 3.01
C SER A 165 -2.15 7.53 3.58
N CYS A 166 -0.89 7.17 3.81
CA CYS A 166 -0.51 5.92 4.47
C CYS A 166 -0.92 5.87 5.96
N ASN A 167 -1.18 7.02 6.60
CA ASN A 167 -1.67 7.09 7.97
C ASN A 167 -3.19 7.02 8.08
N ILE A 168 -3.90 7.07 6.95
CA ILE A 168 -5.36 7.15 6.92
C ILE A 168 -5.95 5.76 6.66
N GLY A 169 -7.10 5.48 7.28
CA GLY A 169 -7.75 4.17 7.21
C GLY A 169 -7.12 3.12 8.12
N ALA A 170 -7.51 1.87 7.94
CA ALA A 170 -7.02 0.75 8.73
C ALA A 170 -5.58 0.40 8.37
N ALA A 171 -5.24 0.45 7.08
CA ALA A 171 -3.91 0.18 6.55
C ALA A 171 -3.71 0.82 5.18
N SER A 172 -2.48 0.79 4.70
CA SER A 172 -2.13 1.08 3.31
C SER A 172 -1.00 0.18 2.84
N TYR A 173 -0.81 0.06 1.53
CA TYR A 173 0.35 -0.64 1.00
C TYR A 173 1.02 0.14 -0.13
N ILE A 174 2.31 -0.11 -0.29
CA ILE A 174 3.18 0.53 -1.28
C ILE A 174 3.92 -0.55 -2.05
N SER A 175 4.12 -0.34 -3.34
CA SER A 175 4.99 -1.18 -4.16
C SER A 175 6.36 -0.51 -4.33
N LEU A 176 7.41 -1.30 -4.15
CA LEU A 176 8.79 -0.91 -4.43
C LEU A 176 9.30 -1.48 -5.76
N HIS A 177 8.40 -1.99 -6.61
CA HIS A 177 8.76 -2.40 -7.97
C HIS A 177 9.48 -1.26 -8.72
N HIS A 178 10.44 -1.58 -9.56
CA HIS A 178 11.30 -0.58 -10.21
C HIS A 178 10.56 0.51 -11.01
N THR A 179 9.33 0.23 -11.47
CA THR A 179 8.49 1.23 -12.16
C THR A 179 7.85 2.26 -11.22
N LYS A 180 7.84 2.01 -9.93
CA LYS A 180 7.17 2.88 -8.93
C LYS A 180 8.06 4.05 -8.51
N PRO A 181 7.51 5.13 -7.96
CA PRO A 181 8.27 6.35 -7.63
C PRO A 181 9.50 6.09 -6.75
N ILE A 182 9.37 5.26 -5.73
CA ILE A 182 10.44 4.97 -4.77
C ILE A 182 11.04 3.57 -4.91
N GLY A 183 10.58 2.78 -5.88
CA GLY A 183 11.04 1.40 -6.07
C GLY A 183 12.37 1.31 -6.84
N PHE A 184 13.15 0.26 -6.55
CA PHE A 184 14.41 -0.05 -7.25
C PHE A 184 14.62 -1.55 -7.39
N GLY A 185 13.77 -2.28 -8.01
CA GLY A 185 13.80 -3.74 -8.10
C GLY A 185 12.43 -4.29 -7.76
N GLU A 186 12.36 -5.15 -6.76
CA GLU A 186 11.12 -5.66 -6.20
C GLU A 186 11.05 -5.37 -4.70
N GLY A 187 9.84 -5.29 -4.20
CA GLY A 187 9.54 -5.10 -2.79
C GLY A 187 8.15 -4.51 -2.57
N GLY A 188 7.71 -4.53 -1.32
CA GLY A 188 6.49 -3.90 -0.88
C GLY A 188 6.60 -3.46 0.58
N LEU A 189 5.68 -2.58 0.98
CA LEU A 189 5.48 -2.17 2.36
C LEU A 189 3.99 -2.27 2.69
N ALA A 190 3.68 -2.84 3.83
CA ALA A 190 2.36 -2.88 4.43
C ALA A 190 2.32 -1.95 5.64
#